data_fb751903eb3f3f0694fef7f815ef442f
#
_entry.id   fb751903eb3f3f0694fef7f815ef442f
#
_cell.length_a   1.000
_cell.length_b   1.000
_cell.length_c   1.000
_cell.angle_alpha   90.00
_cell.angle_beta   90.00
_cell.angle_gamma   90.00
#
_symmetry.space_group_name_H-M   'P 1'
#
loop_
_entity.id
_entity.type
_entity.pdbx_description
1 polymer ?
#
loop_
_entity_poly.entity_id
_entity_poly.type
_entity_poly.pdbx_seq_one_letter_code
_entity_poly.pdbx_strand_id
1 'polypeptide(L)'
;MGHFCVNCGTALVPRVIEGREVEACPRDEFVLWRDPKVSTAIVVEVEGGIVLGRRAIEPGYGLWCLPGGFVNDDEDPAAAAARECMEEIGVAVEVTGLIGVFHLAKTGGPSMIVIAYRGRVADGAQPVAGSEMLEVAAFPVDSPPPLAFSSHRSVVAEYLKSRERPAAAALLSAAAAARSGTPPSRARAPRQQRRTQ
;
A
#
# COMPACT_ATOMS: atom_id res chain seq x y z
N MET A 1 -26.47 -2.74 17.68
CA MET A 1 -26.78 -1.29 17.72
C MET A 1 -27.23 -0.89 16.34
N GLY A 2 -28.34 -0.17 16.21
CA GLY A 2 -28.82 0.36 14.92
C GLY A 2 -27.98 1.58 14.50
N HIS A 3 -27.87 1.80 13.19
CA HIS A 3 -27.23 3.00 12.65
C HIS A 3 -28.29 4.09 12.41
N PHE A 4 -27.86 5.34 12.42
CA PHE A 4 -28.72 6.51 12.22
C PHE A 4 -28.23 7.32 11.02
N CYS A 5 -29.16 7.95 10.33
CA CYS A 5 -28.86 8.85 9.22
C CYS A 5 -28.08 10.08 9.72
N VAL A 6 -26.95 10.37 9.10
CA VAL A 6 -26.10 11.51 9.46
C VAL A 6 -26.75 12.86 9.13
N ASN A 7 -27.72 12.89 8.18
CA ASN A 7 -28.39 14.12 7.76
C ASN A 7 -29.57 14.50 8.66
N CYS A 8 -30.38 13.51 9.16
CA CYS A 8 -31.61 13.78 9.84
C CYS A 8 -31.81 13.02 11.15
N GLY A 9 -30.84 12.19 11.58
CA GLY A 9 -30.89 11.44 12.82
C GLY A 9 -31.93 10.29 12.85
N THR A 10 -32.59 9.98 11.72
CA THR A 10 -33.57 8.88 11.66
C THR A 10 -32.85 7.54 11.63
N ALA A 11 -33.35 6.53 12.33
CA ALA A 11 -32.83 5.18 12.29
C ALA A 11 -32.84 4.63 10.85
N LEU A 12 -31.72 4.05 10.43
CA LEU A 12 -31.60 3.42 9.11
C LEU A 12 -32.36 2.10 9.08
N VAL A 13 -32.90 1.77 7.92
CA VAL A 13 -33.64 0.52 7.69
C VAL A 13 -32.95 -0.29 6.55
N PRO A 14 -33.05 -1.63 6.57
CA PRO A 14 -32.55 -2.47 5.48
C PRO A 14 -33.27 -2.13 4.16
N ARG A 15 -32.49 -1.99 3.08
CA ARG A 15 -32.96 -1.81 1.70
C ARG A 15 -32.09 -2.61 0.74
N VAL A 16 -32.68 -3.07 -0.35
CA VAL A 16 -31.92 -3.65 -1.47
C VAL A 16 -31.69 -2.57 -2.51
N ILE A 17 -30.43 -2.18 -2.73
CA ILE A 17 -30.01 -1.20 -3.72
C ILE A 17 -28.96 -1.88 -4.61
N GLU A 18 -29.16 -1.87 -5.92
CA GLU A 18 -28.29 -2.52 -6.92
C GLU A 18 -27.96 -4.00 -6.58
N GLY A 19 -28.97 -4.72 -6.03
CA GLY A 19 -28.81 -6.12 -5.65
C GLY A 19 -28.03 -6.38 -4.37
N ARG A 20 -27.69 -5.33 -3.61
CA ARG A 20 -27.00 -5.42 -2.30
C ARG A 20 -27.94 -5.01 -1.19
N GLU A 21 -27.93 -5.77 -0.11
CA GLU A 21 -28.60 -5.36 1.13
C GLU A 21 -27.73 -4.29 1.84
N VAL A 22 -28.29 -3.10 2.00
CA VAL A 22 -27.67 -1.94 2.64
C VAL A 22 -28.61 -1.33 3.67
N GLU A 23 -28.08 -0.50 4.56
CA GLU A 23 -28.90 0.31 5.47
C GLU A 23 -29.09 1.70 4.86
N ALA A 24 -30.33 2.15 4.73
CA ALA A 24 -30.67 3.43 4.12
C ALA A 24 -31.68 4.22 4.97
N CYS A 25 -31.67 5.53 4.83
CA CYS A 25 -32.62 6.40 5.47
C CYS A 25 -34.00 6.25 4.82
N PRO A 26 -35.09 6.08 5.63
CA PRO A 26 -36.45 6.05 5.10
C PRO A 26 -37.00 7.44 4.76
N ARG A 27 -36.32 8.53 5.15
CA ARG A 27 -36.76 9.93 5.00
C ARG A 27 -36.01 10.75 3.99
N ASP A 28 -34.77 10.35 3.68
CA ASP A 28 -33.93 11.02 2.68
C ASP A 28 -33.15 9.98 1.83
N GLU A 29 -32.29 10.43 0.95
CA GLU A 29 -31.53 9.57 0.03
C GLU A 29 -30.24 8.99 0.64
N PHE A 30 -29.97 9.19 1.92
CA PHE A 30 -28.76 8.69 2.57
C PHE A 30 -28.73 7.17 2.59
N VAL A 31 -27.62 6.59 2.12
CA VAL A 31 -27.33 5.16 2.14
C VAL A 31 -26.02 4.95 2.88
N LEU A 32 -26.02 4.06 3.85
CA LEU A 32 -24.80 3.66 4.56
C LEU A 32 -24.07 2.59 3.75
N TRP A 33 -23.12 3.02 2.94
CA TRP A 33 -22.21 2.12 2.24
C TRP A 33 -21.14 1.61 3.21
N ARG A 34 -20.82 0.32 3.09
CA ARG A 34 -19.75 -0.29 3.87
C ARG A 34 -18.52 -0.44 2.99
N ASP A 35 -17.75 0.64 2.90
CA ASP A 35 -16.51 0.65 2.14
C ASP A 35 -15.38 -0.08 2.88
N PRO A 36 -14.46 -0.74 2.16
CA PRO A 36 -13.29 -1.34 2.78
C PRO A 36 -12.40 -0.24 3.39
N LYS A 37 -11.83 -0.49 4.57
CA LYS A 37 -10.76 0.35 5.07
C LYS A 37 -9.49 0.12 4.25
N VAL A 38 -8.76 1.18 3.97
CA VAL A 38 -7.47 1.11 3.27
C VAL A 38 -6.34 1.23 4.27
N SER A 39 -5.38 0.33 4.18
CA SER A 39 -4.14 0.37 4.97
C SER A 39 -2.94 0.09 4.09
N THR A 40 -1.76 0.42 4.58
CA THR A 40 -0.49 0.08 3.95
C THR A 40 0.27 -0.93 4.79
N ALA A 41 1.19 -1.66 4.14
CA ALA A 41 2.25 -2.40 4.78
C ALA A 41 3.51 -2.24 3.93
N ILE A 42 4.68 -2.11 4.54
CA ILE A 42 5.91 -1.90 3.80
C ILE A 42 7.00 -2.91 4.21
N VAL A 43 7.61 -3.54 3.22
CA VAL A 43 8.83 -4.33 3.39
C VAL A 43 10.00 -3.38 3.30
N VAL A 44 10.56 -3.02 4.46
CA VAL A 44 11.71 -2.12 4.55
C VAL A 44 12.99 -2.95 4.47
N GLU A 45 13.70 -2.79 3.37
CA GLU A 45 14.94 -3.52 3.07
C GLU A 45 16.13 -2.89 3.82
N VAL A 46 16.92 -3.76 4.45
CA VAL A 46 18.20 -3.43 5.08
C VAL A 46 19.24 -4.49 4.72
N GLU A 47 20.50 -4.24 5.04
CA GLU A 47 21.54 -5.27 4.90
C GLU A 47 21.19 -6.50 5.75
N GLY A 48 21.15 -7.66 5.09
CA GLY A 48 20.83 -8.94 5.74
C GLY A 48 19.36 -9.27 5.89
N GLY A 49 18.41 -8.39 5.49
CA GLY A 49 16.99 -8.75 5.61
C GLY A 49 15.98 -7.63 5.50
N ILE A 50 14.95 -7.74 6.31
CA ILE A 50 13.84 -6.77 6.40
C ILE A 50 13.62 -6.32 7.84
N VAL A 51 13.18 -5.08 8.01
CA VAL A 51 12.85 -4.53 9.33
C VAL A 51 11.43 -4.95 9.73
N LEU A 52 11.29 -5.45 10.96
CA LEU A 52 10.01 -5.73 11.59
C LEU A 52 9.91 -5.01 12.92
N GLY A 53 8.69 -4.61 13.31
CA GLY A 53 8.36 -4.08 14.62
C GLY A 53 7.62 -5.13 15.46
N ARG A 54 7.92 -5.22 16.76
CA ARG A 54 7.18 -6.04 17.72
C ARG A 54 6.12 -5.18 18.40
N ARG A 55 4.85 -5.51 18.20
CA ARG A 55 3.71 -4.68 18.57
C ARG A 55 3.58 -4.44 20.07
N ALA A 56 3.36 -3.19 20.45
CA ALA A 56 3.04 -2.77 21.82
C ALA A 56 1.52 -2.62 22.06
N ILE A 57 0.68 -2.85 21.02
CA ILE A 57 -0.77 -2.63 21.07
C ILE A 57 -1.53 -3.82 20.47
N GLU A 58 -2.80 -3.96 20.87
CA GLU A 58 -3.72 -4.93 20.26
C GLU A 58 -4.29 -4.42 18.91
N PRO A 59 -4.66 -5.33 18.01
CA PRO A 59 -4.50 -6.79 18.07
C PRO A 59 -3.06 -7.23 17.82
N GLY A 60 -2.66 -8.34 18.43
CA GLY A 60 -1.35 -8.96 18.17
C GLY A 60 -0.22 -8.41 19.05
N TYR A 61 -0.50 -7.95 20.25
CA TYR A 61 0.50 -7.53 21.24
C TYR A 61 1.64 -8.57 21.38
N GLY A 62 2.88 -8.11 21.34
CA GLY A 62 4.07 -8.94 21.44
C GLY A 62 4.45 -9.74 20.20
N LEU A 63 3.63 -9.76 19.15
CA LEU A 63 3.96 -10.38 17.87
C LEU A 63 4.62 -9.38 16.91
N TRP A 64 5.34 -9.90 15.93
CA TRP A 64 6.05 -9.10 14.94
C TRP A 64 5.14 -8.70 13.77
N CYS A 65 5.37 -7.54 13.18
CA CYS A 65 4.65 -7.07 12.01
C CYS A 65 5.57 -6.27 11.05
N LEU A 66 5.14 -6.18 9.80
CA LEU A 66 5.68 -5.17 8.89
C LEU A 66 5.22 -3.79 9.37
N PRO A 67 6.02 -2.73 9.23
CA PRO A 67 5.55 -1.37 9.41
C PRO A 67 4.38 -1.05 8.49
N GLY A 68 3.42 -0.24 8.99
CA GLY A 68 2.28 0.18 8.21
C GLY A 68 1.01 0.34 9.03
N GLY A 69 0.08 1.13 8.50
CA GLY A 69 -1.17 1.48 9.15
C GLY A 69 -2.23 1.98 8.17
N PHE A 70 -3.22 2.70 8.69
CA PHE A 70 -4.31 3.21 7.87
C PHE A 70 -3.88 4.41 7.02
N VAL A 71 -4.44 4.47 5.81
CA VAL A 71 -4.32 5.62 4.92
C VAL A 71 -5.38 6.63 5.32
N ASN A 72 -5.00 7.90 5.52
CA ASN A 72 -5.93 9.00 5.75
C ASN A 72 -6.64 9.37 4.44
N ASP A 73 -7.80 10.03 4.52
CA ASP A 73 -8.63 10.36 3.36
C ASP A 73 -7.99 11.42 2.42
N ASP A 74 -7.05 12.18 2.93
CA ASP A 74 -6.29 13.21 2.22
C ASP A 74 -4.83 12.82 1.92
N GLU A 75 -4.48 11.53 2.06
CA GLU A 75 -3.09 11.06 1.99
C GLU A 75 -2.86 10.09 0.82
N ASP A 76 -1.75 10.26 0.10
CA ASP A 76 -1.28 9.26 -0.85
C ASP A 76 -0.84 7.98 -0.14
N PRO A 77 -1.25 6.77 -0.59
CA PRO A 77 -0.91 5.52 0.10
C PRO A 77 0.59 5.25 0.26
N ALA A 78 1.45 5.70 -0.68
CA ALA A 78 2.89 5.53 -0.51
C ALA A 78 3.45 6.53 0.52
N ALA A 79 2.87 7.74 0.61
CA ALA A 79 3.19 8.70 1.67
C ALA A 79 2.76 8.16 3.03
N ALA A 80 1.56 7.55 3.15
CA ALA A 80 1.10 6.88 4.36
C ALA A 80 2.10 5.80 4.81
N ALA A 81 2.57 4.95 3.89
CA ALA A 81 3.56 3.91 4.22
C ALA A 81 4.87 4.50 4.77
N ALA A 82 5.34 5.63 4.21
CA ALA A 82 6.54 6.31 4.70
C ALA A 82 6.32 6.98 6.06
N ARG A 83 5.15 7.60 6.28
CA ARG A 83 4.75 8.19 7.56
C ARG A 83 4.70 7.14 8.67
N GLU A 84 4.03 6.00 8.42
CA GLU A 84 3.95 4.90 9.37
C GLU A 84 5.35 4.35 9.73
N CYS A 85 6.30 4.28 8.78
CA CYS A 85 7.67 3.93 9.09
C CYS A 85 8.32 4.92 10.08
N MET A 86 8.10 6.22 9.88
CA MET A 86 8.64 7.22 10.81
C MET A 86 8.02 7.09 12.19
N GLU A 87 6.71 6.82 12.29
CA GLU A 87 5.98 6.70 13.55
C GLU A 87 6.31 5.40 14.29
N GLU A 88 6.42 4.27 13.57
CA GLU A 88 6.57 2.94 14.17
C GLU A 88 8.03 2.50 14.34
N ILE A 89 8.90 2.82 13.38
CA ILE A 89 10.30 2.38 13.37
C ILE A 89 11.32 3.52 13.36
N GLY A 90 10.87 4.78 13.46
CA GLY A 90 11.71 5.95 13.72
C GLY A 90 12.66 6.35 12.59
N VAL A 91 12.47 5.85 11.35
CA VAL A 91 13.33 6.15 10.21
C VAL A 91 12.55 6.61 8.99
N ALA A 92 13.17 7.53 8.24
CA ALA A 92 12.67 7.88 6.90
C ALA A 92 12.92 6.73 5.93
N VAL A 93 11.89 6.36 5.20
CA VAL A 93 11.95 5.28 4.20
C VAL A 93 11.59 5.82 2.82
N GLU A 94 12.43 5.53 1.85
CA GLU A 94 12.12 5.75 0.44
C GLU A 94 11.30 4.56 -0.08
N VAL A 95 10.08 4.82 -0.53
CA VAL A 95 9.24 3.79 -1.17
C VAL A 95 9.77 3.53 -2.58
N THR A 96 10.23 2.30 -2.84
CA THR A 96 10.90 1.93 -4.09
C THR A 96 10.01 1.16 -5.06
N GLY A 97 8.82 0.72 -4.64
CA GLY A 97 7.86 0.09 -5.54
C GLY A 97 6.70 -0.59 -4.83
N LEU A 98 5.68 -0.91 -5.62
CA LEU A 98 4.51 -1.69 -5.19
C LEU A 98 4.84 -3.19 -5.22
N ILE A 99 4.49 -3.90 -4.15
CA ILE A 99 4.51 -5.37 -4.07
C ILE A 99 3.18 -5.92 -4.58
N GLY A 100 2.07 -5.36 -4.09
CA GLY A 100 0.74 -5.80 -4.48
C GLY A 100 -0.37 -5.17 -3.64
N VAL A 101 -1.61 -5.54 -4.00
CA VAL A 101 -2.83 -5.12 -3.29
C VAL A 101 -3.54 -6.38 -2.80
N PHE A 102 -3.84 -6.42 -1.51
CA PHE A 102 -4.39 -7.60 -0.83
C PHE A 102 -5.75 -7.25 -0.23
N HIS A 103 -6.77 -8.04 -0.58
CA HIS A 103 -8.09 -7.92 0.03
C HIS A 103 -8.21 -8.89 1.21
N LEU A 104 -8.58 -8.33 2.37
CA LEU A 104 -8.90 -9.12 3.56
C LEU A 104 -10.39 -9.04 3.84
N ALA A 105 -11.07 -10.13 3.57
CA ALA A 105 -12.46 -10.29 4.00
C ALA A 105 -12.51 -10.33 5.54
N LYS A 106 -13.46 -9.62 6.13
CA LYS A 106 -13.68 -9.59 7.57
C LYS A 106 -15.12 -10.01 7.88
N THR A 107 -15.28 -10.97 8.77
CA THR A 107 -16.60 -11.36 9.26
C THR A 107 -17.08 -10.34 10.28
N GLY A 108 -18.28 -9.77 10.06
CA GLY A 108 -18.92 -8.86 11.02
C GLY A 108 -18.41 -7.41 11.04
N GLY A 109 -17.70 -6.97 9.98
CA GLY A 109 -17.24 -5.59 9.84
C GLY A 109 -16.82 -5.25 8.40
N PRO A 110 -16.39 -4.02 8.12
CA PRO A 110 -15.87 -3.67 6.81
C PRO A 110 -14.61 -4.51 6.50
N SER A 111 -14.48 -4.92 5.24
CA SER A 111 -13.26 -5.55 4.74
C SER A 111 -12.09 -4.54 4.76
N MET A 112 -10.89 -5.03 4.50
CA MET A 112 -9.69 -4.18 4.42
C MET A 112 -8.97 -4.43 3.11
N ILE A 113 -8.45 -3.38 2.52
CA ILE A 113 -7.49 -3.42 1.42
C ILE A 113 -6.13 -3.03 2.00
N VAL A 114 -5.14 -3.90 1.83
CA VAL A 114 -3.75 -3.61 2.19
C VAL A 114 -2.97 -3.35 0.91
N ILE A 115 -2.41 -2.16 0.78
CA ILE A 115 -1.52 -1.79 -0.30
C ILE A 115 -0.10 -1.99 0.21
N ALA A 116 0.60 -2.99 -0.34
CA ALA A 116 1.92 -3.38 0.14
C ALA A 116 3.03 -2.81 -0.75
N TYR A 117 3.99 -2.17 -0.12
CA TYR A 117 5.14 -1.55 -0.76
C TYR A 117 6.45 -2.24 -0.35
N ARG A 118 7.49 -2.04 -1.14
CA ARG A 118 8.89 -2.20 -0.75
C ARG A 118 9.52 -0.82 -0.59
N GLY A 119 10.44 -0.71 0.35
CA GLY A 119 11.18 0.51 0.60
C GLY A 119 12.55 0.23 1.17
N ARG A 120 13.37 1.24 1.23
CA ARG A 120 14.71 1.19 1.83
C ARG A 120 14.88 2.33 2.82
N VAL A 121 15.63 2.08 3.85
CA VAL A 121 16.03 3.11 4.83
C VAL A 121 17.04 4.03 4.16
N ALA A 122 16.99 5.33 4.48
CA ALA A 122 18.06 6.26 4.12
C ALA A 122 19.40 5.81 4.72
N ASP A 123 20.49 6.02 3.98
CA ASP A 123 21.83 5.55 4.34
C ASP A 123 22.22 5.94 5.79
N GLY A 124 22.66 4.96 6.56
CA GLY A 124 23.14 5.12 7.92
C GLY A 124 22.06 5.29 9.00
N ALA A 125 20.78 5.38 8.62
CA ALA A 125 19.70 5.44 9.61
C ALA A 125 19.52 4.09 10.32
N GLN A 126 19.37 4.14 11.66
CA GLN A 126 19.11 2.96 12.48
C GLN A 126 17.66 2.97 12.95
N PRO A 127 16.87 1.92 12.66
CA PRO A 127 15.50 1.81 13.14
C PRO A 127 15.44 1.84 14.67
N VAL A 128 14.48 2.60 15.22
CA VAL A 128 14.22 2.73 16.66
C VAL A 128 12.72 2.57 16.89
N ALA A 129 12.35 1.79 17.90
CA ALA A 129 10.96 1.55 18.23
C ALA A 129 10.22 2.85 18.58
N GLY A 130 9.14 3.13 17.87
CA GLY A 130 8.15 4.16 18.20
C GLY A 130 7.21 3.73 19.34
N SER A 131 6.23 4.57 19.67
CA SER A 131 5.34 4.34 20.82
C SER A 131 4.45 3.09 20.69
N GLU A 132 4.17 2.64 19.48
CA GLU A 132 3.34 1.46 19.21
C GLU A 132 4.17 0.17 19.08
N MET A 133 5.49 0.24 19.22
CA MET A 133 6.41 -0.90 19.10
C MET A 133 7.18 -1.12 20.40
N LEU A 134 7.24 -2.39 20.86
CA LEU A 134 8.09 -2.83 21.98
C LEU A 134 9.56 -2.91 21.56
N GLU A 135 9.78 -3.24 20.28
CA GLU A 135 11.10 -3.55 19.74
C GLU A 135 11.07 -3.45 18.21
N VAL A 136 12.19 -3.07 17.61
CA VAL A 136 12.40 -3.08 16.16
C VAL A 136 13.68 -3.85 15.87
N ALA A 137 13.64 -4.78 14.93
CA ALA A 137 14.81 -5.57 14.56
C ALA A 137 14.78 -5.97 13.07
N ALA A 138 15.95 -6.27 12.52
CA ALA A 138 16.10 -6.84 11.20
C ALA A 138 16.09 -8.37 11.26
N PHE A 139 15.41 -9.00 10.30
CA PHE A 139 15.31 -10.45 10.18
C PHE A 139 15.57 -10.89 8.74
N PRO A 140 16.17 -12.07 8.54
CA PRO A 140 16.20 -12.68 7.22
C PRO A 140 14.78 -12.82 6.65
N VAL A 141 14.57 -12.42 5.41
CA VAL A 141 13.23 -12.36 4.81
C VAL A 141 12.60 -13.74 4.60
N ASP A 142 13.42 -14.76 4.41
CA ASP A 142 13.03 -16.16 4.23
C ASP A 142 12.74 -16.90 5.55
N SER A 143 13.10 -16.29 6.68
CA SER A 143 12.95 -16.88 8.01
C SER A 143 12.47 -15.83 9.03
N PRO A 144 11.35 -15.12 8.78
CA PRO A 144 10.84 -14.13 9.71
C PRO A 144 10.26 -14.82 10.95
N PRO A 145 10.23 -14.13 12.11
CA PRO A 145 9.53 -14.62 13.28
C PRO A 145 8.01 -14.71 13.03
N PRO A 146 7.21 -15.31 13.93
CA PRO A 146 5.76 -15.33 13.81
C PRO A 146 5.17 -13.94 13.63
N LEU A 147 4.49 -13.71 12.50
CA LEU A 147 3.87 -12.43 12.17
C LEU A 147 2.44 -12.35 12.70
N ALA A 148 2.08 -11.20 13.26
CA ALA A 148 0.77 -10.91 13.86
C ALA A 148 -0.39 -11.09 12.88
N PHE A 149 -0.18 -10.73 11.61
CA PHE A 149 -1.26 -10.68 10.61
C PHE A 149 -1.02 -11.64 9.44
N SER A 150 -2.09 -12.31 9.01
CA SER A 150 -2.05 -13.17 7.81
C SER A 150 -1.70 -12.38 6.54
N SER A 151 -2.17 -11.13 6.44
CA SER A 151 -1.81 -10.21 5.35
C SER A 151 -0.31 -9.99 5.26
N HIS A 152 0.38 -9.78 6.38
CA HIS A 152 1.83 -9.57 6.38
C HIS A 152 2.59 -10.82 5.90
N ARG A 153 2.11 -12.01 6.27
CA ARG A 153 2.66 -13.26 5.71
C ARG A 153 2.48 -13.34 4.19
N SER A 154 1.31 -12.94 3.69
CA SER A 154 1.04 -12.90 2.24
C SER A 154 1.91 -11.87 1.52
N VAL A 155 2.12 -10.69 2.13
CA VAL A 155 3.00 -9.64 1.60
C VAL A 155 4.45 -10.13 1.50
N VAL A 156 4.99 -10.73 2.58
CA VAL A 156 6.36 -11.29 2.58
C VAL A 156 6.51 -12.39 1.54
N ALA A 157 5.52 -13.28 1.42
CA ALA A 157 5.55 -14.34 0.41
C ALA A 157 5.54 -13.79 -1.03
N GLU A 158 4.76 -12.74 -1.32
CA GLU A 158 4.74 -12.12 -2.65
C GLU A 158 6.03 -11.33 -2.93
N TYR A 159 6.55 -10.65 -1.91
CA TYR A 159 7.85 -9.98 -2.00
C TYR A 159 8.98 -10.96 -2.37
N LEU A 160 9.06 -12.14 -1.71
CA LEU A 160 10.04 -13.18 -2.04
C LEU A 160 9.93 -13.62 -3.50
N LYS A 161 8.70 -13.91 -3.98
CA LYS A 161 8.47 -14.26 -5.40
C LYS A 161 8.94 -13.16 -6.35
N SER A 162 8.73 -11.89 -5.98
CA SER A 162 9.15 -10.74 -6.80
C SER A 162 10.68 -10.62 -6.92
N ARG A 163 11.42 -11.04 -5.88
CA ARG A 163 12.90 -11.09 -5.90
C ARG A 163 13.43 -12.16 -6.84
N GLU A 164 12.74 -13.28 -6.96
CA GLU A 164 13.11 -14.39 -7.86
C GLU A 164 12.84 -14.07 -9.34
N ARG A 165 12.01 -13.02 -9.64
CA ARG A 165 11.58 -12.62 -10.99
C ARG A 165 12.32 -11.42 -11.63
N PRO A 166 13.50 -10.96 -11.21
CA PRO A 166 14.04 -9.68 -11.67
C PRO A 166 14.46 -9.66 -13.16
N ALA A 167 14.76 -10.80 -13.76
CA ALA A 167 15.31 -10.84 -15.11
C ALA A 167 14.26 -10.94 -16.24
N ALA A 168 13.13 -11.62 -16.01
CA ALA A 168 12.16 -11.86 -17.07
C ALA A 168 11.33 -10.60 -17.43
N ALA A 169 10.94 -9.81 -16.44
CA ALA A 169 10.16 -8.58 -16.68
C ALA A 169 11.00 -7.47 -17.31
N ALA A 170 12.26 -7.32 -16.90
CA ALA A 170 13.19 -6.37 -17.51
C ALA A 170 13.53 -6.74 -18.96
N LEU A 171 13.71 -8.02 -19.27
CA LEU A 171 13.94 -8.52 -20.62
C LEU A 171 12.72 -8.32 -21.54
N LEU A 172 11.50 -8.55 -21.02
CA LEU A 172 10.26 -8.31 -21.77
C LEU A 172 10.02 -6.82 -22.01
N SER A 173 10.31 -5.95 -21.02
CA SER A 173 10.21 -4.50 -21.16
C SER A 173 11.25 -3.96 -22.15
N ALA A 174 12.50 -4.44 -22.10
CA ALA A 174 13.54 -4.08 -23.06
C ALA A 174 13.22 -4.56 -24.49
N ALA A 175 12.67 -5.77 -24.63
CA ALA A 175 12.23 -6.30 -25.93
C ALA A 175 11.01 -5.56 -26.48
N ALA A 176 10.08 -5.08 -25.64
CA ALA A 176 8.97 -4.25 -26.03
C ALA A 176 9.43 -2.85 -26.47
N ALA A 177 10.36 -2.23 -25.74
CA ALA A 177 10.95 -0.95 -26.10
C ALA A 177 11.75 -1.02 -27.42
N ALA A 178 12.46 -2.12 -27.65
CA ALA A 178 13.19 -2.35 -28.91
C ALA A 178 12.27 -2.54 -30.13
N ARG A 179 11.04 -3.03 -29.94
CA ARG A 179 10.04 -3.18 -31.01
C ARG A 179 9.24 -1.91 -31.30
N SER A 180 9.18 -0.96 -30.37
CA SER A 180 8.48 0.32 -30.54
C SER A 180 9.36 1.44 -31.09
N GLY A 181 10.54 1.13 -31.60
CA GLY A 181 11.47 2.08 -32.21
C GLY A 181 10.85 2.80 -33.39
N THR A 182 10.26 3.95 -33.14
CA THR A 182 9.85 4.92 -34.14
C THR A 182 11.13 5.48 -34.78
N PRO A 183 11.32 5.39 -36.13
CA PRO A 183 12.50 5.96 -36.75
C PRO A 183 12.53 7.48 -36.54
N PRO A 184 13.71 8.10 -36.37
CA PRO A 184 13.80 9.52 -36.11
C PRO A 184 13.20 10.29 -37.30
N SER A 185 12.23 11.17 -37.01
CA SER A 185 11.64 12.11 -37.96
C SER A 185 12.75 12.88 -38.66
N ARG A 186 12.87 12.73 -39.99
CA ARG A 186 13.76 13.57 -40.80
C ARG A 186 13.39 15.03 -40.64
N ALA A 187 14.26 15.80 -40.00
CA ALA A 187 14.17 17.23 -39.92
C ALA A 187 14.08 17.84 -41.33
N ARG A 188 12.98 18.50 -41.64
CA ARG A 188 12.81 19.30 -42.86
C ARG A 188 13.80 20.46 -42.83
N ALA A 189 14.68 20.52 -43.82
CA ALA A 189 15.57 21.66 -44.05
C ALA A 189 14.77 22.96 -44.26
N PRO A 190 15.23 24.10 -43.77
CA PRO A 190 14.51 25.37 -43.95
C PRO A 190 14.54 25.84 -45.42
N ARG A 191 13.35 26.17 -45.95
CA ARG A 191 13.18 26.79 -47.29
C ARG A 191 13.89 28.14 -47.30
N GLN A 192 14.92 28.30 -48.15
CA GLN A 192 15.48 29.61 -48.49
C GLN A 192 14.42 30.45 -49.19
N GLN A 193 14.07 31.57 -48.58
CA GLN A 193 13.32 32.64 -49.24
C GLN A 193 14.24 33.35 -50.24
N ARG A 194 13.96 33.19 -51.54
CA ARG A 194 14.53 34.00 -52.58
C ARG A 194 13.97 35.42 -52.46
N ARG A 195 14.82 36.41 -52.18
CA ARG A 195 14.53 37.84 -52.41
C ARG A 195 14.58 38.04 -53.92
N THR A 196 13.51 38.60 -54.50
CA THR A 196 13.48 39.28 -55.79
C THR A 196 13.47 40.79 -55.56
N GLN A 197 14.33 41.46 -56.31
CA GLN A 197 14.46 42.89 -56.42
C GLN A 197 13.17 43.56 -56.96
#